data_3726c7507d7d3886244c0e4a1f052df2
#
_entry.id   3726c7507d7d3886244c0e4a1f052df2
#
_cell.length_a   1.000
_cell.length_b   1.000
_cell.length_c   1.000
_cell.angle_alpha   90.00
_cell.angle_beta   90.00
_cell.angle_gamma   90.00
#
_symmetry.space_group_name_H-M   'P 1'
#
loop_
_entity.id
_entity.type
_entity.pdbx_description
1 polymer ?
#
loop_
_entity_poly.entity_id
_entity_poly.type
_entity_poly.pdbx_seq_one_letter_code
_entity_poly.pdbx_strand_id
1 'polypeptide(L)'
;PHVDVARRLQLVWGVQPMLLLDLPNVNDNFQAAIEMAQRTKLLHEGDLVVITSGTQGVAGSTDLVKVEVVTAILGQGIGIGHGLVTGVAHIARTPQDVAHFNKGDILIAKTTNAEYLDAIRKAAAIVVEDEGLTCHAAVLGLRLDIPVIVSVKGATNTIRGGTVITLDVQRGSIY
;
A
#
# COMPACT_ATOMS: atom_id res chain seq x y z
N PRO A 1 -8.82 3.35 -20.78
CA PRO A 1 -7.52 3.62 -21.41
C PRO A 1 -7.42 2.88 -22.74
N HIS A 2 -7.12 3.62 -23.82
CA HIS A 2 -7.03 3.06 -25.17
C HIS A 2 -5.57 3.01 -25.60
N VAL A 3 -5.12 1.83 -26.04
CA VAL A 3 -3.73 1.61 -26.50
C VAL A 3 -3.36 2.55 -27.64
N ASP A 4 -4.30 2.85 -28.54
CA ASP A 4 -4.07 3.75 -29.66
C ASP A 4 -3.82 5.19 -29.24
N VAL A 5 -4.45 5.66 -28.14
CA VAL A 5 -4.18 6.97 -27.55
C VAL A 5 -2.78 7.00 -26.96
N ALA A 6 -2.38 5.95 -26.24
CA ALA A 6 -1.03 5.86 -25.69
C ALA A 6 0.03 5.87 -26.81
N ARG A 7 -0.20 5.15 -27.91
CA ARG A 7 0.71 5.16 -29.07
C ARG A 7 0.86 6.56 -29.70
N ARG A 8 -0.24 7.31 -29.85
CA ARG A 8 -0.20 8.69 -30.36
C ARG A 8 0.55 9.64 -29.42
N LEU A 9 0.35 9.48 -28.11
CA LEU A 9 1.00 10.31 -27.11
C LEU A 9 2.54 10.10 -27.05
N GLN A 10 3.05 8.92 -27.48
CA GLN A 10 4.50 8.70 -27.60
C GLN A 10 5.19 9.63 -28.59
N LEU A 11 4.44 10.22 -29.53
CA LEU A 11 4.97 11.19 -30.51
C LEU A 11 5.02 12.62 -29.96
N VAL A 12 4.47 12.86 -28.75
CA VAL A 12 4.45 14.19 -28.12
C VAL A 12 5.68 14.32 -27.24
N TRP A 13 6.46 15.36 -27.50
CA TRP A 13 7.66 15.64 -26.71
C TRP A 13 7.33 15.87 -25.23
N GLY A 14 8.10 15.24 -24.34
CA GLY A 14 7.94 15.37 -22.88
C GLY A 14 6.79 14.54 -22.31
N VAL A 15 6.07 13.75 -23.12
CA VAL A 15 4.99 12.87 -22.66
C VAL A 15 5.46 11.43 -22.60
N GLN A 16 5.26 10.78 -21.46
CA GLN A 16 5.48 9.34 -21.27
C GLN A 16 4.14 8.65 -21.00
N PRO A 17 3.47 8.10 -22.01
CA PRO A 17 2.17 7.49 -21.85
C PRO A 17 2.27 6.14 -21.13
N MET A 18 1.43 5.98 -20.12
CA MET A 18 1.27 4.73 -19.38
C MET A 18 -0.19 4.30 -19.41
N LEU A 19 -0.42 2.99 -19.49
CA LEU A 19 -1.76 2.42 -19.42
C LEU A 19 -2.05 1.98 -17.99
N LEU A 20 -3.04 2.61 -17.36
CA LEU A 20 -3.57 2.22 -16.06
C LEU A 20 -4.96 1.60 -16.24
N LEU A 21 -5.32 0.71 -15.33
CA LEU A 21 -6.71 0.29 -15.20
C LEU A 21 -7.52 1.47 -14.68
N ASP A 22 -8.70 1.66 -15.26
CA ASP A 22 -9.63 2.68 -14.81
C ASP A 22 -10.32 2.20 -13.54
N LEU A 23 -10.12 2.91 -12.44
CA LEU A 23 -10.70 2.59 -11.15
C LEU A 23 -11.91 3.48 -10.89
N PRO A 24 -12.93 3.01 -10.16
CA PRO A 24 -14.17 3.76 -9.94
C PRO A 24 -13.96 5.09 -9.21
N ASN A 25 -12.91 5.21 -8.41
CA ASN A 25 -12.63 6.38 -7.60
C ASN A 25 -11.46 7.18 -8.19
N VAL A 26 -11.64 8.48 -8.37
CA VAL A 26 -10.62 9.39 -8.92
C VAL A 26 -9.34 9.43 -8.07
N ASN A 27 -9.48 9.41 -6.75
CA ASN A 27 -8.31 9.36 -5.86
C ASN A 27 -7.51 8.07 -6.01
N ASP A 28 -8.18 6.96 -6.30
CA ASP A 28 -7.53 5.67 -6.56
C ASP A 28 -6.75 5.69 -7.87
N ASN A 29 -7.28 6.36 -8.89
CA ASN A 29 -6.58 6.58 -10.15
C ASN A 29 -5.33 7.43 -9.97
N PHE A 30 -5.36 8.46 -9.12
CA PHE A 30 -4.19 9.29 -8.82
C PHE A 30 -3.09 8.50 -8.16
N GLN A 31 -3.45 7.75 -7.14
CA GLN A 31 -2.48 6.94 -6.41
C GLN A 31 -1.88 5.84 -7.31
N ALA A 32 -2.70 5.17 -8.11
CA ALA A 32 -2.24 4.18 -9.08
C ALA A 32 -1.28 4.79 -10.13
N ALA A 33 -1.52 6.05 -10.54
CA ALA A 33 -0.62 6.76 -11.44
C ALA A 33 0.73 7.07 -10.79
N ILE A 34 0.74 7.54 -9.53
CA ILE A 34 1.97 7.79 -8.76
C ILE A 34 2.75 6.49 -8.58
N GLU A 35 2.09 5.42 -8.14
CA GLU A 35 2.72 4.10 -7.95
C GLU A 35 3.34 3.56 -9.26
N MET A 36 2.63 3.69 -10.38
CA MET A 36 3.16 3.29 -11.67
C MET A 36 4.40 4.12 -12.06
N ALA A 37 4.34 5.42 -11.84
CA ALA A 37 5.46 6.33 -12.14
C ALA A 37 6.68 6.05 -11.23
N GLN A 38 6.47 5.69 -9.96
CA GLN A 38 7.55 5.23 -9.08
C GLN A 38 8.16 3.90 -9.54
N ARG A 39 7.33 2.92 -9.92
CA ARG A 39 7.79 1.62 -10.43
C ARG A 39 8.61 1.75 -11.72
N THR A 40 8.25 2.69 -12.57
CA THR A 40 8.99 3.00 -13.81
C THR A 40 10.16 3.96 -13.60
N LYS A 41 10.44 4.33 -12.34
CA LYS A 41 11.53 5.25 -11.95
C LYS A 41 11.42 6.66 -12.56
N LEU A 42 10.20 7.08 -12.88
CA LEU A 42 9.89 8.44 -13.32
C LEU A 42 9.74 9.40 -12.14
N LEU A 43 9.29 8.88 -11.00
CA LEU A 43 9.15 9.60 -9.74
C LEU A 43 9.97 8.95 -8.64
N HIS A 44 10.51 9.78 -7.77
CA HIS A 44 11.27 9.38 -6.58
C HIS A 44 10.59 9.91 -5.32
N GLU A 45 10.95 9.31 -4.18
CA GLU A 45 10.51 9.80 -2.89
C GLU A 45 10.91 11.27 -2.69
N GLY A 46 9.97 12.07 -2.20
CA GLY A 46 10.15 13.50 -1.98
C GLY A 46 9.84 14.38 -3.18
N ASP A 47 9.61 13.82 -4.38
CA ASP A 47 9.22 14.61 -5.55
C ASP A 47 7.86 15.28 -5.31
N LEU A 48 7.73 16.54 -5.73
CA LEU A 48 6.47 17.25 -5.76
C LEU A 48 5.82 17.05 -7.11
N VAL A 49 4.61 16.47 -7.12
CA VAL A 49 3.87 16.19 -8.35
C VAL A 49 2.59 17.01 -8.42
N VAL A 50 2.23 17.41 -9.62
CA VAL A 50 0.95 18.04 -9.92
C VAL A 50 0.15 17.06 -10.77
N ILE A 51 -1.01 16.67 -10.28
CA ILE A 51 -1.90 15.71 -10.94
C ILE A 51 -3.14 16.46 -11.40
N THR A 52 -3.49 16.29 -12.67
CA THR A 52 -4.71 16.89 -13.24
C THR A 52 -5.62 15.80 -13.78
N SER A 53 -6.92 15.94 -13.59
CA SER A 53 -7.91 14.99 -14.06
C SER A 53 -9.25 15.65 -14.32
N GLY A 54 -10.11 15.00 -15.11
CA GLY A 54 -11.53 15.32 -15.20
C GLY A 54 -12.36 14.40 -14.32
N THR A 55 -13.27 14.96 -13.54
CA THR A 55 -14.13 14.19 -12.61
C THR A 55 -15.35 13.56 -13.30
N GLN A 56 -15.76 14.10 -14.45
CA GLN A 56 -17.01 13.73 -15.12
C GLN A 56 -16.83 12.72 -16.28
N GLY A 57 -15.64 12.25 -16.56
CA GLY A 57 -15.37 11.34 -17.69
C GLY A 57 -15.63 11.94 -19.08
N VAL A 58 -15.84 13.26 -19.17
CA VAL A 58 -16.04 13.99 -20.43
C VAL A 58 -14.69 14.33 -21.03
N ALA A 59 -14.47 13.95 -22.27
CA ALA A 59 -13.24 14.27 -22.99
C ALA A 59 -13.02 15.79 -23.07
N GLY A 60 -11.85 16.27 -22.62
CA GLY A 60 -11.47 17.67 -22.62
C GLY A 60 -11.88 18.47 -21.36
N SER A 61 -12.53 17.86 -20.39
CA SER A 61 -12.78 18.48 -19.09
C SER A 61 -11.67 18.14 -18.11
N THR A 62 -10.83 19.11 -17.77
CA THR A 62 -9.88 19.02 -16.64
C THR A 62 -10.38 19.97 -15.58
N ASP A 63 -11.00 19.44 -14.53
CA ASP A 63 -11.67 20.19 -13.48
C ASP A 63 -11.07 19.94 -12.08
N LEU A 64 -10.07 19.04 -11.99
CA LEU A 64 -9.38 18.74 -10.76
C LEU A 64 -7.87 18.90 -10.92
N VAL A 65 -7.26 19.59 -9.97
CA VAL A 65 -5.80 19.70 -9.81
C VAL A 65 -5.45 19.32 -8.38
N LYS A 66 -4.53 18.37 -8.23
CA LYS A 66 -3.99 17.93 -6.92
C LYS A 66 -2.48 18.12 -6.92
N VAL A 67 -1.95 18.68 -5.85
CA VAL A 67 -0.51 18.76 -5.59
C VAL A 67 -0.19 17.79 -4.46
N GLU A 68 0.78 16.92 -4.67
CA GLU A 68 1.13 15.87 -3.70
C GLU A 68 2.64 15.63 -3.68
N VAL A 69 3.17 15.29 -2.49
CA VAL A 69 4.55 14.84 -2.34
C VAL A 69 4.57 13.32 -2.44
N VAL A 70 5.43 12.80 -3.29
CA VAL A 70 5.59 11.36 -3.48
C VAL A 70 6.19 10.73 -2.23
N THR A 71 5.45 9.81 -1.58
CA THR A 71 5.92 9.04 -0.43
C THR A 71 6.52 7.71 -0.86
N ALA A 72 7.50 7.22 -0.11
CA ALA A 72 8.09 5.92 -0.38
C ALA A 72 7.08 4.81 -0.13
N ILE A 73 6.99 3.86 -1.07
CA ILE A 73 6.30 2.60 -0.84
C ILE A 73 7.27 1.65 -0.14
N LEU A 74 7.06 1.41 1.15
CA LEU A 74 7.88 0.53 1.98
C LEU A 74 7.64 -0.95 1.69
N GLY A 75 6.44 -1.28 1.20
CA GLY A 75 6.06 -2.64 0.85
C GLY A 75 4.72 -2.70 0.14
N GLN A 76 4.48 -3.79 -0.58
CA GLN A 76 3.23 -4.06 -1.26
C GLN A 76 2.88 -5.53 -1.16
N GLY A 77 1.61 -5.81 -0.89
CA GLY A 77 1.07 -7.16 -0.76
C GLY A 77 -0.40 -7.22 -1.13
N ILE A 78 -1.10 -8.19 -0.58
CA ILE A 78 -2.54 -8.38 -0.77
C ILE A 78 -3.24 -8.00 0.54
N GLY A 79 -4.12 -6.99 0.47
CA GLY A 79 -4.87 -6.54 1.63
C GLY A 79 -6.09 -7.41 1.92
N ILE A 80 -6.38 -7.59 3.19
CA ILE A 80 -7.54 -8.29 3.75
C ILE A 80 -8.18 -7.36 4.75
N GLY A 81 -9.43 -7.01 4.54
CA GLY A 81 -10.11 -5.94 5.25
C GLY A 81 -10.13 -4.63 4.45
N HIS A 82 -10.31 -3.51 5.14
CA HIS A 82 -10.43 -2.20 4.49
C HIS A 82 -9.93 -1.06 5.40
N GLY A 83 -9.69 0.09 4.80
CA GLY A 83 -9.31 1.31 5.48
C GLY A 83 -7.81 1.63 5.46
N LEU A 84 -7.51 2.82 5.97
CA LEU A 84 -6.16 3.32 6.22
C LEU A 84 -5.85 3.13 7.71
N VAL A 85 -4.75 2.45 8.01
CA VAL A 85 -4.31 2.21 9.39
C VAL A 85 -2.92 2.78 9.58
N THR A 86 -2.78 3.69 10.53
CA THR A 86 -1.49 4.28 10.91
C THR A 86 -1.10 3.82 12.32
N GLY A 87 0.13 3.39 12.48
CA GLY A 87 0.65 2.93 13.76
C GLY A 87 2.17 2.74 13.75
N VAL A 88 2.72 2.38 14.90
CA VAL A 88 4.16 2.11 15.04
C VAL A 88 4.46 0.71 14.54
N ALA A 89 5.46 0.57 13.67
CA ALA A 89 5.91 -0.70 13.14
C ALA A 89 6.62 -1.53 14.22
N HIS A 90 6.09 -2.69 14.56
CA HIS A 90 6.71 -3.64 15.48
C HIS A 90 7.16 -4.89 14.71
N ILE A 91 8.48 -5.01 14.52
CA ILE A 91 9.06 -6.14 13.79
C ILE A 91 9.21 -7.33 14.73
N ALA A 92 8.53 -8.42 14.42
CA ALA A 92 8.63 -9.67 15.14
C ALA A 92 9.23 -10.77 14.24
N ARG A 93 10.51 -11.05 14.44
CA ARG A 93 11.22 -12.16 13.76
C ARG A 93 11.05 -13.49 14.49
N THR A 94 10.84 -13.40 15.78
CA THR A 94 10.61 -14.56 16.67
C THR A 94 9.41 -14.28 17.58
N PRO A 95 8.77 -15.30 18.15
CA PRO A 95 7.68 -15.12 19.11
C PRO A 95 8.08 -14.33 20.36
N GLN A 96 9.35 -14.32 20.74
CA GLN A 96 9.83 -13.55 21.88
C GLN A 96 9.78 -12.03 21.64
N ASP A 97 9.88 -11.61 20.39
CA ASP A 97 9.87 -10.19 20.02
C ASP A 97 8.52 -9.52 20.35
N VAL A 98 7.43 -10.30 20.44
CA VAL A 98 6.11 -9.76 20.78
C VAL A 98 5.87 -9.56 22.28
N ALA A 99 6.82 -9.90 23.16
CA ALA A 99 6.68 -9.73 24.61
C ALA A 99 6.43 -8.26 25.00
N HIS A 100 6.95 -7.31 24.24
CA HIS A 100 6.80 -5.87 24.44
C HIS A 100 5.89 -5.20 23.41
N PHE A 101 4.96 -5.96 22.81
CA PHE A 101 4.03 -5.45 21.83
C PHE A 101 2.98 -4.52 22.46
N ASN A 102 2.88 -3.29 21.98
CA ASN A 102 1.94 -2.32 22.51
C ASN A 102 0.61 -2.37 21.75
N LYS A 103 -0.46 -2.03 22.46
CA LYS A 103 -1.77 -1.92 21.82
C LYS A 103 -1.77 -0.78 20.81
N GLY A 104 -2.22 -1.08 19.59
CA GLY A 104 -2.28 -0.11 18.50
C GLY A 104 -1.05 -0.09 17.58
N ASP A 105 -0.01 -0.87 17.91
CA ASP A 105 1.13 -1.06 17.00
C ASP A 105 0.72 -1.93 15.80
N ILE A 106 1.49 -1.84 14.73
CA ILE A 106 1.35 -2.67 13.54
C ILE A 106 2.34 -3.84 13.65
N LEU A 107 1.81 -5.06 13.70
CA LEU A 107 2.62 -6.27 13.78
C LEU A 107 3.19 -6.61 12.40
N ILE A 108 4.51 -6.69 12.30
CA ILE A 108 5.21 -7.08 11.09
C ILE A 108 6.00 -8.35 11.36
N ALA A 109 5.68 -9.44 10.66
CA ALA A 109 6.34 -10.72 10.84
C ALA A 109 6.56 -11.42 9.50
N LYS A 110 7.49 -12.37 9.46
CA LYS A 110 7.63 -13.25 8.31
C LYS A 110 6.45 -14.19 8.19
N THR A 111 6.12 -14.85 9.29
CA THR A 111 4.98 -15.75 9.48
C THR A 111 4.44 -15.58 10.89
N THR A 112 3.21 -16.02 11.13
CA THR A 112 2.61 -16.03 12.47
C THR A 112 2.09 -17.42 12.83
N ASN A 113 2.08 -17.72 14.12
CA ASN A 113 1.52 -18.94 14.69
C ASN A 113 0.74 -18.62 15.97
N ALA A 114 0.31 -19.61 16.73
CA ALA A 114 -0.47 -19.42 17.95
C ALA A 114 0.23 -18.56 19.03
N GLU A 115 1.56 -18.52 19.03
CA GLU A 115 2.35 -17.74 20.00
C GLU A 115 2.24 -16.22 19.78
N TYR A 116 1.81 -15.80 18.59
CA TYR A 116 1.56 -14.38 18.25
C TYR A 116 0.16 -13.90 18.62
N LEU A 117 -0.73 -14.77 19.12
CA LEU A 117 -2.14 -14.48 19.30
C LEU A 117 -2.40 -13.24 20.18
N ASP A 118 -1.64 -13.07 21.26
CA ASP A 118 -1.82 -11.94 22.17
C ASP A 118 -1.38 -10.61 21.54
N ALA A 119 -0.33 -10.62 20.72
CA ALA A 119 0.09 -9.46 19.95
C ALA A 119 -0.93 -9.15 18.84
N ILE A 120 -1.40 -10.16 18.12
CA ILE A 120 -2.44 -10.01 17.08
C ILE A 120 -3.68 -9.32 17.63
N ARG A 121 -4.17 -9.73 18.80
CA ARG A 121 -5.36 -9.12 19.44
C ARG A 121 -5.18 -7.66 19.83
N LYS A 122 -3.95 -7.20 20.03
CA LYS A 122 -3.61 -5.82 20.40
C LYS A 122 -3.26 -4.98 19.17
N ALA A 123 -2.94 -5.62 18.03
CA ALA A 123 -2.48 -4.95 16.83
C ALA A 123 -3.57 -4.08 16.20
N ALA A 124 -3.19 -2.92 15.69
CA ALA A 124 -4.03 -2.10 14.84
C ALA A 124 -4.17 -2.71 13.43
N ALA A 125 -3.10 -3.35 12.96
CA ALA A 125 -3.06 -4.10 11.71
C ALA A 125 -1.90 -5.10 11.72
N ILE A 126 -1.89 -6.01 10.73
CA ILE A 126 -0.86 -7.05 10.61
C ILE A 126 -0.28 -7.03 9.19
N VAL A 127 1.05 -7.17 9.10
CA VAL A 127 1.78 -7.34 7.84
C VAL A 127 2.59 -8.62 7.92
N VAL A 128 2.42 -9.50 6.93
CA VAL A 128 3.19 -10.74 6.86
C VAL A 128 3.80 -10.98 5.49
N GLU A 129 4.97 -11.63 5.48
CA GLU A 129 5.62 -12.06 4.24
C GLU A 129 5.01 -13.36 3.70
N ASP A 130 4.31 -14.14 4.56
CA ASP A 130 3.60 -15.35 4.15
C ASP A 130 2.67 -15.12 2.97
N GLU A 131 2.68 -16.06 2.05
CA GLU A 131 1.86 -16.00 0.85
C GLU A 131 0.49 -16.67 1.06
N GLY A 132 -0.52 -16.06 0.46
CA GLY A 132 -1.87 -16.61 0.37
C GLY A 132 -2.83 -16.14 1.46
N LEU A 133 -4.11 -16.14 1.06
CA LEU A 133 -5.24 -15.66 1.86
C LEU A 133 -5.67 -16.66 2.97
N THR A 134 -5.03 -17.80 3.03
CA THR A 134 -5.31 -18.87 4.01
C THR A 134 -4.22 -19.00 5.08
N CYS A 135 -3.21 -18.12 5.07
CA CYS A 135 -2.17 -18.12 6.10
C CYS A 135 -2.78 -17.76 7.47
N HIS A 136 -2.07 -18.09 8.54
CA HIS A 136 -2.54 -17.91 9.91
C HIS A 136 -2.95 -16.46 10.22
N ALA A 137 -2.14 -15.47 9.79
CA ALA A 137 -2.46 -14.04 9.95
C ALA A 137 -3.75 -13.65 9.23
N ALA A 138 -3.95 -14.10 7.99
CA ALA A 138 -5.14 -13.81 7.19
C ALA A 138 -6.42 -14.34 7.86
N VAL A 139 -6.40 -15.59 8.28
CA VAL A 139 -7.55 -16.24 8.94
C VAL A 139 -7.90 -15.55 10.26
N LEU A 140 -6.89 -15.23 11.08
CA LEU A 140 -7.11 -14.52 12.35
C LEU A 140 -7.55 -13.09 12.15
N GLY A 141 -6.96 -12.38 11.19
CA GLY A 141 -7.36 -11.00 10.88
C GLY A 141 -8.83 -10.90 10.51
N LEU A 142 -9.30 -11.76 9.60
CA LEU A 142 -10.73 -11.85 9.25
C LEU A 142 -11.62 -12.19 10.45
N ARG A 143 -11.16 -13.09 11.32
CA ARG A 143 -11.95 -13.53 12.48
C ARG A 143 -12.05 -12.47 13.58
N LEU A 144 -11.01 -11.66 13.73
CA LEU A 144 -10.91 -10.62 14.77
C LEU A 144 -11.24 -9.22 14.25
N ASP A 145 -11.60 -9.10 12.98
CA ASP A 145 -11.81 -7.81 12.27
C ASP A 145 -10.59 -6.88 12.34
N ILE A 146 -9.40 -7.48 12.21
CA ILE A 146 -8.13 -6.76 12.18
C ILE A 146 -7.61 -6.73 10.74
N PRO A 147 -7.32 -5.55 10.18
CA PRO A 147 -6.79 -5.43 8.83
C PRO A 147 -5.43 -6.12 8.67
N VAL A 148 -5.24 -6.84 7.56
CA VAL A 148 -4.00 -7.58 7.28
C VAL A 148 -3.52 -7.30 5.86
N ILE A 149 -2.21 -7.18 5.68
CA ILE A 149 -1.56 -7.23 4.36
C ILE A 149 -0.65 -8.46 4.34
N VAL A 150 -0.92 -9.39 3.43
CA VAL A 150 -0.14 -10.62 3.24
C VAL A 150 0.75 -10.54 2.00
N SER A 151 1.70 -11.44 1.87
CA SER A 151 2.62 -11.53 0.71
C SER A 151 3.52 -10.29 0.53
N VAL A 152 3.84 -9.58 1.60
CA VAL A 152 4.75 -8.42 1.56
C VAL A 152 6.19 -8.89 1.62
N LYS A 153 6.80 -9.12 0.48
CA LYS A 153 8.18 -9.66 0.39
C LYS A 153 9.20 -8.76 1.09
N GLY A 154 9.94 -9.34 2.03
CA GLY A 154 11.03 -8.67 2.73
C GLY A 154 10.59 -7.57 3.71
N ALA A 155 9.31 -7.52 4.12
CA ALA A 155 8.77 -6.52 5.04
C ALA A 155 9.59 -6.39 6.32
N THR A 156 10.02 -7.49 6.90
CA THR A 156 10.83 -7.53 8.13
C THR A 156 12.25 -6.95 7.97
N ASN A 157 12.71 -6.74 6.74
CA ASN A 157 14.03 -6.17 6.44
C ASN A 157 13.94 -4.75 5.88
N THR A 158 12.89 -4.45 5.12
CA THR A 158 12.68 -3.14 4.48
C THR A 158 12.14 -2.12 5.48
N ILE A 159 11.17 -2.54 6.31
CA ILE A 159 10.54 -1.65 7.28
C ILE A 159 11.39 -1.60 8.54
N ARG A 160 11.57 -0.39 9.10
CA ARG A 160 12.31 -0.22 10.35
C ARG A 160 11.34 -0.28 11.54
N GLY A 161 11.67 -1.12 12.54
CA GLY A 161 10.93 -1.16 13.79
C GLY A 161 10.97 0.18 14.53
N GLY A 162 9.85 0.55 15.16
CA GLY A 162 9.70 1.82 15.87
C GLY A 162 9.36 3.03 14.99
N THR A 163 9.29 2.89 13.67
CA THR A 163 8.82 3.97 12.79
C THR A 163 7.30 3.96 12.67
N VAL A 164 6.72 5.13 12.49
CA VAL A 164 5.29 5.26 12.18
C VAL A 164 5.10 4.95 10.69
N ILE A 165 4.21 4.03 10.39
CA ILE A 165 3.86 3.63 9.03
C ILE A 165 2.35 3.72 8.82
N THR A 166 1.94 3.84 7.57
CA THR A 166 0.53 3.82 7.17
C THR A 166 0.28 2.68 6.20
N LEU A 167 -0.72 1.87 6.48
CA LEU A 167 -1.20 0.79 5.62
C LEU A 167 -2.44 1.25 4.87
N ASP A 168 -2.41 1.21 3.55
CA ASP A 168 -3.61 1.22 2.72
C ASP A 168 -4.00 -0.24 2.45
N VAL A 169 -4.93 -0.74 3.25
CA VAL A 169 -5.30 -2.16 3.22
C VAL A 169 -6.00 -2.53 1.92
N GLN A 170 -6.82 -1.63 1.35
CA GLN A 170 -7.52 -1.90 0.10
C GLN A 170 -6.56 -2.06 -1.08
N ARG A 171 -5.46 -1.31 -1.08
CA ARG A 171 -4.42 -1.39 -2.12
C ARG A 171 -3.31 -2.36 -1.79
N GLY A 172 -3.22 -2.80 -0.55
CA GLY A 172 -2.12 -3.61 -0.05
C GLY A 172 -0.79 -2.86 -0.01
N SER A 173 -0.81 -1.53 0.10
CA SER A 173 0.39 -0.68 0.08
C SER A 173 0.76 -0.20 1.49
N ILE A 174 2.07 -0.08 1.75
CA ILE A 174 2.64 0.37 3.02
C ILE A 174 3.54 1.58 2.74
N TYR A 175 3.32 2.67 3.48
CA TYR A 175 4.02 3.95 3.37
C TYR A 175 4.74 4.31 4.65
#